data_dacf958d99cb5b64c2a7fcee35777f9a
#
_entry.id   dacf958d99cb5b64c2a7fcee35777f9a
#
_cell.length_a   1.000
_cell.length_b   1.000
_cell.length_c   1.000
_cell.angle_alpha   90.00
_cell.angle_beta   90.00
_cell.angle_gamma   90.00
#
_symmetry.space_group_name_H-M   'P 1'
#
loop_
_entity.id
_entity.type
_entity.pdbx_description
1 polymer ?
#
loop_
_entity_poly.entity_id
_entity_poly.type
_entity_poly.pdbx_seq_one_letter_code
_entity_poly.pdbx_strand_id
1 'polypeptide(L)'
;MSIEQSKEALLEQLEALKKENEQLRKELSTLRDEKYNDRPVSFKEKYAVRILDSLPDMLTVFNQSEVGIEVVSNEETNHVGISNKDFRGMRMQDMVPPEAYQNIHSNMRHAITTGTVSTAHHELDFNGERHYYENRIFPLDEEYVLIMCRDITERVATQRQLEVFKSVLDKVSDSILAVAGDGTLVYANKQFIEEYGAVSYTHLTL
;
A
#
# COMPACT_ATOMS: atom_id res chain seq x y z
N MET A 1 -3.35 61.10 -9.86
CA MET A 1 -2.23 60.15 -10.05
C MET A 1 -2.47 59.46 -11.38
N SER A 2 -1.48 59.54 -12.29
CA SER A 2 -1.63 58.90 -13.61
C SER A 2 -1.49 57.35 -13.46
N ILE A 3 -2.11 56.63 -14.36
CA ILE A 3 -2.04 55.14 -14.38
C ILE A 3 -0.58 54.67 -14.42
N GLU A 4 0.33 55.45 -15.00
CA GLU A 4 1.75 55.19 -15.12
C GLU A 4 2.49 55.24 -13.76
N GLN A 5 2.18 56.23 -12.92
CA GLN A 5 2.71 56.33 -11.56
C GLN A 5 2.26 55.19 -10.64
N SER A 6 1.05 54.69 -10.85
CA SER A 6 0.52 53.53 -10.10
C SER A 6 1.20 52.23 -10.54
N LYS A 7 1.59 52.12 -11.81
CA LYS A 7 2.31 50.95 -12.36
C LYS A 7 3.76 50.89 -11.89
N GLU A 8 4.47 52.04 -11.84
CA GLU A 8 5.83 52.10 -11.30
C GLU A 8 5.85 51.74 -9.81
N ALA A 9 4.94 52.27 -9.01
CA ALA A 9 4.85 51.92 -7.57
C ALA A 9 4.54 50.42 -7.35
N LEU A 10 3.73 49.80 -8.18
CA LEU A 10 3.48 48.35 -8.14
C LEU A 10 4.69 47.51 -8.54
N LEU A 11 5.46 47.95 -9.52
CA LEU A 11 6.71 47.29 -9.92
C LEU A 11 7.77 47.35 -8.81
N GLU A 12 7.92 48.49 -8.17
CA GLU A 12 8.85 48.65 -7.02
C GLU A 12 8.44 47.72 -5.85
N GLN A 13 7.15 47.64 -5.53
CA GLN A 13 6.63 46.73 -4.51
C GLN A 13 6.86 45.24 -4.87
N LEU A 14 6.74 44.90 -6.14
CA LEU A 14 6.95 43.54 -6.61
C LEU A 14 8.42 43.13 -6.56
N GLU A 15 9.33 44.04 -6.85
CA GLU A 15 10.77 43.83 -6.70
C GLU A 15 11.20 43.71 -5.23
N ALA A 16 10.64 44.54 -4.35
CA ALA A 16 10.91 44.46 -2.91
C ALA A 16 10.43 43.13 -2.33
N LEU A 17 9.21 42.67 -2.68
CA LEU A 17 8.67 41.37 -2.26
C LEU A 17 9.45 40.17 -2.81
N LYS A 18 9.98 40.26 -4.03
CA LYS A 18 10.87 39.23 -4.59
C LYS A 18 12.16 39.13 -3.79
N LYS A 19 12.76 40.23 -3.45
CA LYS A 19 14.01 40.29 -2.66
C LYS A 19 13.82 39.75 -1.24
N GLU A 20 12.69 40.08 -0.60
CA GLU A 20 12.32 39.60 0.72
C GLU A 20 12.09 38.05 0.68
N ASN A 21 11.37 37.54 -0.35
CA ASN A 21 11.19 36.12 -0.55
C ASN A 21 12.47 35.35 -0.78
N GLU A 22 13.43 35.91 -1.52
CA GLU A 22 14.76 35.32 -1.69
C GLU A 22 15.55 35.27 -0.37
N GLN A 23 15.45 36.33 0.43
CA GLN A 23 16.09 36.38 1.73
C GLN A 23 15.50 35.36 2.72
N LEU A 24 14.18 35.29 2.81
CA LEU A 24 13.48 34.32 3.64
C LEU A 24 13.79 32.87 3.23
N ARG A 25 13.93 32.60 1.93
CA ARG A 25 14.35 31.28 1.43
C ARG A 25 15.76 30.92 1.84
N LYS A 26 16.69 31.89 1.85
CA LYS A 26 18.07 31.69 2.34
C LYS A 26 18.10 31.45 3.84
N GLU A 27 17.35 32.21 4.61
CA GLU A 27 17.24 32.03 6.06
C GLU A 27 16.61 30.69 6.43
N LEU A 28 15.54 30.26 5.71
CA LEU A 28 14.96 28.93 5.87
C LEU A 28 15.93 27.81 5.53
N SER A 29 16.76 27.97 4.49
CA SER A 29 17.77 26.96 4.14
C SER A 29 18.86 26.85 5.22
N THR A 30 19.35 27.99 5.74
CA THR A 30 20.35 28.01 6.82
C THR A 30 19.81 27.42 8.13
N LEU A 31 18.59 27.78 8.53
CA LEU A 31 17.93 27.22 9.72
C LEU A 31 17.66 25.72 9.58
N ARG A 32 17.39 25.25 8.35
CA ARG A 32 17.20 23.84 8.04
C ARG A 32 18.53 23.08 8.15
N ASP A 33 19.59 23.64 7.61
CA ASP A 33 20.94 23.06 7.66
C ASP A 33 21.52 23.04 9.08
N GLU A 34 21.32 24.09 9.88
CA GLU A 34 21.71 24.15 11.29
C GLU A 34 20.94 23.14 12.17
N LYS A 35 19.65 22.99 11.93
CA LYS A 35 18.81 22.04 12.67
C LYS A 35 19.09 20.58 12.32
N TYR A 36 19.60 20.31 11.11
CA TYR A 36 19.93 18.95 10.64
C TYR A 36 21.36 18.53 10.96
N ASN A 37 22.30 19.48 11.08
CA ASN A 37 23.73 19.17 11.22
C ASN A 37 24.17 18.81 12.64
N ASP A 38 23.39 19.14 13.68
CA ASP A 38 23.78 18.92 15.08
C ASP A 38 23.09 17.72 15.76
N ARG A 39 22.24 16.99 14.99
CA ARG A 39 21.55 15.79 15.49
C ARG A 39 22.18 14.53 14.88
N PRO A 40 22.59 13.54 15.69
CA PRO A 40 23.05 12.29 15.13
C PRO A 40 21.94 11.67 14.27
N VAL A 41 22.22 11.49 12.97
CA VAL A 41 21.29 10.87 12.01
C VAL A 41 20.86 9.51 12.56
N SER A 42 19.57 9.32 12.78
CA SER A 42 19.06 8.05 13.31
C SER A 42 19.30 6.93 12.29
N PHE A 43 19.36 5.68 12.79
CA PHE A 43 19.46 4.52 11.91
C PHE A 43 18.36 4.53 10.82
N LYS A 44 17.13 4.89 11.19
CA LYS A 44 16.00 4.98 10.26
C LYS A 44 16.23 6.01 9.17
N GLU A 45 16.67 7.21 9.51
CA GLU A 45 16.96 8.27 8.52
C GLU A 45 18.10 7.86 7.58
N LYS A 46 19.16 7.24 8.12
CA LYS A 46 20.32 6.81 7.33
C LYS A 46 20.00 5.72 6.30
N TYR A 47 19.09 4.83 6.63
CA TYR A 47 18.79 3.65 5.82
C TYR A 47 17.37 3.64 5.22
N ALA A 48 16.57 4.70 5.44
CA ALA A 48 15.18 4.76 4.98
C ALA A 48 15.02 4.39 3.50
N VAL A 49 15.81 5.01 2.61
CA VAL A 49 15.76 4.74 1.17
C VAL A 49 16.07 3.27 0.87
N ARG A 50 17.15 2.72 1.45
CA ARG A 50 17.53 1.32 1.24
C ARG A 50 16.48 0.33 1.76
N ILE A 51 15.81 0.68 2.86
CA ILE A 51 14.74 -0.14 3.41
C ILE A 51 13.55 -0.10 2.46
N LEU A 52 13.15 1.07 1.97
CA LEU A 52 12.05 1.24 1.03
C LEU A 52 12.35 0.50 -0.30
N ASP A 53 13.55 0.64 -0.84
CA ASP A 53 13.98 -0.04 -2.07
C ASP A 53 14.05 -1.58 -1.94
N SER A 54 14.20 -2.10 -0.72
CA SER A 54 14.24 -3.55 -0.47
C SER A 54 12.87 -4.19 -0.29
N LEU A 55 11.80 -3.40 -0.18
CA LEU A 55 10.45 -3.93 -0.03
C LEU A 55 9.95 -4.47 -1.37
N PRO A 56 9.35 -5.67 -1.38
CA PRO A 56 8.80 -6.26 -2.61
C PRO A 56 7.48 -5.63 -3.03
N ASP A 57 6.93 -4.74 -2.22
CA ASP A 57 5.63 -4.11 -2.42
C ASP A 57 5.78 -2.74 -3.09
N MET A 58 4.82 -2.38 -3.94
CA MET A 58 4.76 -1.04 -4.51
C MET A 58 4.25 -0.05 -3.46
N LEU A 59 5.00 1.03 -3.23
CA LEU A 59 4.66 2.09 -2.29
C LEU A 59 4.35 3.38 -3.04
N THR A 60 3.15 3.90 -2.83
CA THR A 60 2.66 5.13 -3.47
C THR A 60 2.11 6.11 -2.45
N VAL A 61 2.36 7.38 -2.67
CA VAL A 61 1.81 8.46 -1.84
C VAL A 61 0.73 9.20 -2.62
N PHE A 62 -0.42 9.38 -1.99
CA PHE A 62 -1.54 10.18 -2.48
C PHE A 62 -1.87 11.30 -1.49
N ASN A 63 -2.39 12.40 -2.01
CA ASN A 63 -3.01 13.40 -1.15
C ASN A 63 -4.48 13.07 -0.84
N GLN A 64 -5.10 13.83 0.07
CA GLN A 64 -6.52 13.64 0.44
C GLN A 64 -7.52 13.81 -0.71
N SER A 65 -7.12 14.47 -1.82
CA SER A 65 -7.89 14.59 -3.06
C SER A 65 -7.64 13.45 -4.03
N GLU A 66 -6.94 12.39 -3.60
CA GLU A 66 -6.66 11.17 -4.35
C GLU A 66 -5.80 11.40 -5.60
N VAL A 67 -4.98 12.43 -5.55
CA VAL A 67 -3.98 12.72 -6.58
C VAL A 67 -2.65 12.10 -6.19
N GLY A 68 -2.04 11.37 -7.12
CA GLY A 68 -0.73 10.74 -6.94
C GLY A 68 0.38 11.77 -6.78
N ILE A 69 1.16 11.62 -5.72
CA ILE A 69 2.27 12.51 -5.37
C ILE A 69 3.59 11.87 -5.75
N GLU A 70 3.83 10.63 -5.35
CA GLU A 70 5.09 9.95 -5.57
C GLU A 70 4.95 8.42 -5.50
N VAL A 71 5.73 7.70 -6.32
CA VAL A 71 6.05 6.29 -6.13
C VAL A 71 7.35 6.24 -5.34
N VAL A 72 7.31 5.68 -4.15
CA VAL A 72 8.43 5.69 -3.19
C VAL A 72 9.27 4.42 -3.27
N SER A 73 8.68 3.32 -3.75
CA SER A 73 9.38 2.05 -3.94
C SER A 73 10.22 2.02 -5.21
N ASN A 74 11.11 1.02 -5.31
CA ASN A 74 11.89 0.76 -6.51
C ASN A 74 10.98 0.56 -7.75
N GLU A 75 11.42 1.03 -8.92
CA GLU A 75 10.70 0.86 -10.20
C GLU A 75 10.46 -0.61 -10.58
N GLU A 76 11.35 -1.53 -10.13
CA GLU A 76 11.21 -2.97 -10.37
C GLU A 76 10.00 -3.59 -9.66
N THR A 77 9.50 -2.97 -8.57
CA THR A 77 8.30 -3.41 -7.83
C THR A 77 7.01 -2.81 -8.38
N ASN A 78 7.11 -2.03 -9.45
CA ASN A 78 5.98 -1.35 -10.08
C ASN A 78 5.23 -2.30 -11.03
N HIS A 79 4.41 -3.18 -10.47
CA HIS A 79 3.59 -4.13 -11.22
C HIS A 79 2.53 -3.46 -12.12
N VAL A 80 2.25 -2.18 -11.92
CA VAL A 80 1.24 -1.42 -12.69
C VAL A 80 1.85 -0.79 -13.94
N GLY A 81 3.18 -0.75 -14.07
CA GLY A 81 3.87 -0.23 -15.25
C GLY A 81 3.76 1.29 -15.45
N ILE A 82 3.36 2.04 -14.41
CA ILE A 82 3.25 3.50 -14.46
C ILE A 82 4.56 4.10 -13.93
N SER A 83 5.24 4.88 -14.77
CA SER A 83 6.47 5.57 -14.33
C SER A 83 6.15 6.59 -13.22
N ASN A 84 7.13 6.88 -12.35
CA ASN A 84 6.97 7.89 -11.29
C ASN A 84 6.59 9.28 -11.87
N LYS A 85 7.09 9.59 -13.07
CA LYS A 85 6.77 10.83 -13.77
C LYS A 85 5.31 10.89 -14.19
N ASP A 86 4.77 9.79 -14.70
CA ASP A 86 3.39 9.72 -15.17
C ASP A 86 2.41 9.60 -13.99
N PHE A 87 2.84 8.97 -12.89
CA PHE A 87 2.06 8.84 -11.66
C PHE A 87 1.74 10.19 -11.00
N ARG A 88 2.68 11.14 -11.05
CA ARG A 88 2.49 12.46 -10.42
C ARG A 88 1.36 13.23 -11.10
N GLY A 89 0.36 13.59 -10.31
CA GLY A 89 -0.81 14.33 -10.78
C GLY A 89 -1.93 13.46 -11.34
N MET A 90 -1.74 12.14 -11.51
CA MET A 90 -2.82 11.23 -11.89
C MET A 90 -3.83 11.08 -10.75
N ARG A 91 -5.08 10.95 -11.10
CA ARG A 91 -6.14 10.63 -10.14
C ARG A 91 -6.26 9.14 -9.97
N MET A 92 -6.46 8.68 -8.74
CA MET A 92 -6.63 7.25 -8.44
C MET A 92 -7.75 6.60 -9.28
N GLN A 93 -8.86 7.29 -9.48
CA GLN A 93 -9.98 6.81 -10.30
C GLN A 93 -9.62 6.51 -11.77
N ASP A 94 -8.53 7.12 -12.28
CA ASP A 94 -8.08 6.95 -13.66
C ASP A 94 -7.04 5.81 -13.76
N MET A 95 -6.58 5.27 -12.62
CA MET A 95 -5.54 4.25 -12.52
C MET A 95 -6.10 2.84 -12.32
N VAL A 96 -7.29 2.73 -11.75
CA VAL A 96 -7.91 1.44 -11.38
C VAL A 96 -9.35 1.36 -11.86
N PRO A 97 -9.89 0.15 -12.09
CA PRO A 97 -11.30 -0.05 -12.44
C PRO A 97 -12.25 0.54 -11.39
N PRO A 98 -13.48 0.93 -11.77
CA PRO A 98 -14.42 1.60 -10.86
C PRO A 98 -14.72 0.85 -9.57
N GLU A 99 -14.79 -0.50 -9.62
CA GLU A 99 -15.05 -1.32 -8.43
C GLU A 99 -13.86 -1.31 -7.46
N ALA A 100 -12.64 -1.43 -7.99
CA ALA A 100 -11.41 -1.32 -7.21
C ALA A 100 -11.27 0.08 -6.61
N TYR A 101 -11.57 1.12 -7.40
CA TYR A 101 -11.57 2.50 -6.94
C TYR A 101 -12.49 2.73 -5.75
N GLN A 102 -13.74 2.29 -5.83
CA GLN A 102 -14.70 2.48 -4.73
C GLN A 102 -14.21 1.84 -3.42
N ASN A 103 -13.62 0.65 -3.50
CA ASN A 103 -13.10 -0.04 -2.34
C ASN A 103 -11.87 0.70 -1.77
N ILE A 104 -10.90 1.08 -2.59
CA ILE A 104 -9.71 1.81 -2.15
C ILE A 104 -10.12 3.18 -1.58
N HIS A 105 -10.99 3.93 -2.28
CA HIS A 105 -11.51 5.23 -1.84
C HIS A 105 -12.14 5.17 -0.45
N SER A 106 -13.06 4.22 -0.21
CA SER A 106 -13.73 4.11 1.09
C SER A 106 -12.74 3.81 2.22
N ASN A 107 -11.77 2.93 1.98
CA ASN A 107 -10.73 2.58 2.94
C ASN A 107 -9.73 3.73 3.16
N MET A 108 -9.42 4.51 2.13
CA MET A 108 -8.58 5.70 2.24
C MET A 108 -9.26 6.78 3.09
N ARG A 109 -10.54 7.05 2.84
CA ARG A 109 -11.35 7.97 3.66
C ARG A 109 -11.43 7.52 5.11
N HIS A 110 -11.62 6.23 5.34
CA HIS A 110 -11.61 5.67 6.68
C HIS A 110 -10.26 5.87 7.38
N ALA A 111 -9.16 5.55 6.71
CA ALA A 111 -7.81 5.71 7.26
C ALA A 111 -7.51 7.17 7.66
N ILE A 112 -7.82 8.14 6.78
CA ILE A 112 -7.64 9.57 7.07
C ILE A 112 -8.51 10.01 8.27
N THR A 113 -9.78 9.60 8.30
CA THR A 113 -10.72 10.05 9.33
C THR A 113 -10.39 9.49 10.71
N THR A 114 -9.93 8.23 10.77
CA THR A 114 -9.67 7.53 12.04
C THR A 114 -8.21 7.59 12.50
N GLY A 115 -7.29 8.00 11.62
CA GLY A 115 -5.85 7.94 11.87
C GLY A 115 -5.31 6.50 11.97
N THR A 116 -6.08 5.49 11.51
CA THR A 116 -5.71 4.07 11.62
C THR A 116 -5.45 3.45 10.26
N VAL A 117 -4.61 2.40 10.22
CA VAL A 117 -4.34 1.65 8.99
C VAL A 117 -5.60 0.94 8.53
N SER A 118 -5.91 1.05 7.23
CA SER A 118 -7.01 0.34 6.58
C SER A 118 -6.49 -0.61 5.51
N THR A 119 -7.26 -1.64 5.14
CA THR A 119 -6.87 -2.62 4.12
C THR A 119 -7.99 -2.79 3.11
N ALA A 120 -7.65 -2.66 1.83
CA ALA A 120 -8.55 -2.89 0.70
C ALA A 120 -8.00 -4.01 -0.18
N HIS A 121 -8.88 -4.90 -0.66
CA HIS A 121 -8.53 -5.94 -1.62
C HIS A 121 -9.23 -5.64 -2.94
N HIS A 122 -8.54 -5.86 -4.05
CA HIS A 122 -9.13 -5.74 -5.38
C HIS A 122 -8.46 -6.69 -6.36
N GLU A 123 -9.11 -6.88 -7.48
CA GLU A 123 -8.59 -7.66 -8.59
C GLU A 123 -8.47 -6.79 -9.84
N LEU A 124 -7.44 -7.06 -10.64
CA LEU A 124 -7.20 -6.41 -11.93
C LEU A 124 -6.92 -7.47 -12.98
N ASP A 125 -7.44 -7.25 -14.20
CA ASP A 125 -7.10 -8.07 -15.36
C ASP A 125 -5.97 -7.41 -16.15
N PHE A 126 -4.83 -8.09 -16.23
CA PHE A 126 -3.69 -7.69 -17.04
C PHE A 126 -3.48 -8.70 -18.16
N ASN A 127 -3.58 -8.26 -19.42
CA ASN A 127 -3.34 -9.10 -20.60
C ASN A 127 -4.16 -10.41 -20.60
N GLY A 128 -5.34 -10.42 -19.97
CA GLY A 128 -6.18 -11.59 -19.85
C GLY A 128 -5.86 -12.50 -18.65
N GLU A 129 -4.90 -12.10 -17.81
CA GLU A 129 -4.59 -12.77 -16.55
C GLU A 129 -5.14 -11.96 -15.38
N ARG A 130 -5.78 -12.65 -14.44
CA ARG A 130 -6.37 -12.05 -13.25
C ARG A 130 -5.35 -11.99 -12.12
N HIS A 131 -5.07 -10.79 -11.64
CA HIS A 131 -4.20 -10.51 -10.52
C HIS A 131 -5.00 -10.03 -9.31
N TYR A 132 -4.55 -10.40 -8.11
CA TYR A 132 -5.16 -10.05 -6.83
C TYR A 132 -4.21 -9.17 -6.03
N TYR A 133 -4.72 -8.05 -5.53
CA TYR A 133 -3.94 -7.06 -4.80
C TYR A 133 -4.51 -6.80 -3.41
N GLU A 134 -3.61 -6.67 -2.44
CA GLU A 134 -3.88 -6.16 -1.11
C GLU A 134 -3.27 -4.77 -0.99
N ASN A 135 -4.09 -3.75 -0.75
CA ASN A 135 -3.65 -2.38 -0.46
C ASN A 135 -3.75 -2.11 1.03
N ARG A 136 -2.62 -1.86 1.66
CA ARG A 136 -2.58 -1.36 3.02
C ARG A 136 -2.38 0.14 2.98
N ILE A 137 -3.29 0.88 3.59
CA ILE A 137 -3.40 2.34 3.52
C ILE A 137 -3.01 2.91 4.88
N PHE A 138 -1.91 3.64 4.91
CA PHE A 138 -1.35 4.25 6.11
C PHE A 138 -1.56 5.76 6.03
N PRO A 139 -2.33 6.38 6.94
CA PRO A 139 -2.38 7.83 7.03
C PRO A 139 -1.01 8.34 7.51
N LEU A 140 -0.37 9.23 6.75
CA LEU A 140 0.90 9.86 7.13
C LEU A 140 0.64 11.09 8.00
N ASP A 141 -0.34 11.88 7.59
CA ASP A 141 -0.85 13.06 8.28
C ASP A 141 -2.28 13.38 7.80
N GLU A 142 -2.76 14.60 8.03
CA GLU A 142 -4.10 15.05 7.60
C GLU A 142 -4.20 15.22 6.07
N GLU A 143 -3.08 15.35 5.36
CA GLU A 143 -3.02 15.67 3.94
C GLU A 143 -2.62 14.48 3.07
N TYR A 144 -1.79 13.56 3.58
CA TYR A 144 -1.17 12.48 2.80
C TYR A 144 -1.44 11.09 3.36
N VAL A 145 -1.55 10.13 2.44
CA VAL A 145 -1.60 8.69 2.74
C VAL A 145 -0.53 7.95 1.94
N LEU A 146 0.07 6.95 2.57
CA LEU A 146 0.90 5.95 1.91
C LEU A 146 0.05 4.72 1.62
N ILE A 147 0.05 4.26 0.39
CA ILE A 147 -0.56 2.98 -0.01
C ILE A 147 0.54 1.99 -0.35
N MET A 148 0.58 0.89 0.39
CA MET A 148 1.40 -0.27 0.09
C MET A 148 0.56 -1.27 -0.69
N CYS A 149 0.88 -1.48 -1.96
CA CYS A 149 0.19 -2.40 -2.85
C CYS A 149 1.01 -3.69 -3.00
N ARG A 150 0.45 -4.80 -2.55
CA ARG A 150 1.05 -6.13 -2.61
C ARG A 150 0.31 -6.99 -3.62
N ASP A 151 1.03 -7.62 -4.54
CA ASP A 151 0.48 -8.70 -5.35
C ASP A 151 0.35 -9.97 -4.48
N ILE A 152 -0.87 -10.47 -4.35
CA ILE A 152 -1.20 -11.67 -3.59
C ILE A 152 -1.72 -12.80 -4.50
N THR A 153 -1.50 -12.71 -5.81
CA THR A 153 -2.04 -13.64 -6.81
C THR A 153 -1.60 -15.07 -6.56
N GLU A 154 -0.31 -15.30 -6.32
CA GLU A 154 0.21 -16.64 -6.01
C GLU A 154 -0.39 -17.20 -4.70
N ARG A 155 -0.52 -16.36 -3.67
CA ARG A 155 -1.14 -16.75 -2.40
C ARG A 155 -2.59 -17.17 -2.59
N VAL A 156 -3.37 -16.39 -3.35
CA VAL A 156 -4.78 -16.71 -3.67
C VAL A 156 -4.89 -17.96 -4.50
N ALA A 157 -4.01 -18.15 -5.50
CA ALA A 157 -3.98 -19.35 -6.34
C ALA A 157 -3.69 -20.60 -5.50
N THR A 158 -2.68 -20.56 -4.64
CA THR A 158 -2.33 -21.65 -3.74
C THR A 158 -3.48 -21.99 -2.79
N GLN A 159 -4.08 -20.97 -2.19
CA GLN A 159 -5.22 -21.17 -1.30
C GLN A 159 -6.41 -21.85 -2.02
N ARG A 160 -6.72 -21.40 -3.23
CA ARG A 160 -7.78 -22.03 -4.06
C ARG A 160 -7.46 -23.47 -4.42
N GLN A 161 -6.22 -23.78 -4.76
CA GLN A 161 -5.81 -25.15 -5.04
C GLN A 161 -6.02 -26.06 -3.82
N LEU A 162 -5.65 -25.60 -2.62
CA LEU A 162 -5.86 -26.32 -1.37
C LEU A 162 -7.36 -26.54 -1.09
N GLU A 163 -8.22 -25.55 -1.33
CA GLU A 163 -9.66 -25.65 -1.17
C GLU A 163 -10.28 -26.66 -2.15
N VAL A 164 -9.85 -26.63 -3.42
CA VAL A 164 -10.27 -27.62 -4.42
C VAL A 164 -9.82 -29.01 -4.01
N PHE A 165 -8.56 -29.19 -3.61
CA PHE A 165 -8.03 -30.47 -3.17
C PHE A 165 -8.80 -31.02 -1.97
N LYS A 166 -9.07 -30.19 -0.96
CA LYS A 166 -9.91 -30.55 0.18
C LYS A 166 -11.33 -30.97 -0.26
N SER A 167 -11.96 -30.21 -1.14
CA SER A 167 -13.29 -30.53 -1.67
C SER A 167 -13.32 -31.87 -2.44
N VAL A 168 -12.25 -32.23 -3.13
CA VAL A 168 -12.11 -33.51 -3.81
C VAL A 168 -12.02 -34.65 -2.79
N LEU A 169 -11.12 -34.49 -1.78
CA LEU A 169 -10.95 -35.48 -0.73
C LEU A 169 -12.25 -35.72 0.08
N ASP A 170 -13.03 -34.65 0.33
CA ASP A 170 -14.32 -34.75 1.03
C ASP A 170 -15.41 -35.45 0.24
N LYS A 171 -15.24 -35.62 -1.08
CA LYS A 171 -16.18 -36.38 -1.97
C LYS A 171 -15.76 -37.82 -2.20
N VAL A 172 -14.57 -38.23 -1.77
CA VAL A 172 -14.11 -39.62 -1.84
C VAL A 172 -14.92 -40.46 -0.84
N SER A 173 -15.42 -41.62 -1.30
CA SER A 173 -16.22 -42.55 -0.48
C SER A 173 -15.38 -43.31 0.55
N ASP A 174 -14.06 -43.32 0.40
CA ASP A 174 -13.17 -43.96 1.35
C ASP A 174 -12.81 -43.02 2.49
N SER A 175 -12.67 -43.55 3.69
CA SER A 175 -12.23 -42.83 4.88
C SER A 175 -10.75 -42.47 4.75
N ILE A 176 -10.41 -41.16 4.71
CA ILE A 176 -9.06 -40.67 4.56
C ILE A 176 -8.63 -39.94 5.83
N LEU A 177 -7.49 -40.37 6.36
CA LEU A 177 -6.85 -39.79 7.53
C LEU A 177 -5.39 -39.46 7.22
N ALA A 178 -4.93 -38.26 7.55
CA ALA A 178 -3.52 -37.90 7.51
C ALA A 178 -3.04 -37.55 8.92
N VAL A 179 -1.89 -38.13 9.29
CA VAL A 179 -1.28 -37.98 10.60
C VAL A 179 0.18 -37.54 10.42
N ALA A 180 0.62 -36.56 11.18
CA ALA A 180 2.02 -36.12 11.20
C ALA A 180 2.92 -37.17 11.89
N GLY A 181 4.25 -37.05 11.73
CA GLY A 181 5.21 -38.01 12.28
C GLY A 181 5.23 -38.07 13.84
N ASP A 182 4.66 -37.09 14.51
CA ASP A 182 4.49 -37.03 15.96
C ASP A 182 3.13 -37.61 16.45
N GLY A 183 2.31 -38.14 15.53
CA GLY A 183 0.98 -38.66 15.83
C GLY A 183 -0.15 -37.62 15.79
N THR A 184 0.16 -36.35 15.50
CA THR A 184 -0.87 -35.30 15.44
C THR A 184 -1.74 -35.50 14.18
N LEU A 185 -3.07 -35.46 14.36
CA LEU A 185 -4.03 -35.47 13.27
C LEU A 185 -3.91 -34.18 12.46
N VAL A 186 -3.56 -34.31 11.18
CA VAL A 186 -3.40 -33.17 10.26
C VAL A 186 -4.67 -32.96 9.43
N TYR A 187 -5.31 -34.06 9.00
CA TYR A 187 -6.50 -33.99 8.16
C TYR A 187 -7.34 -35.26 8.30
N ALA A 188 -8.65 -35.09 8.26
CA ALA A 188 -9.62 -36.17 8.09
C ALA A 188 -10.71 -35.70 7.10
N ASN A 189 -11.03 -36.51 6.10
CA ASN A 189 -12.12 -36.18 5.17
C ASN A 189 -13.50 -36.39 5.79
N LYS A 190 -14.52 -35.90 5.10
CA LYS A 190 -15.90 -35.96 5.56
C LYS A 190 -16.34 -37.42 5.84
N GLN A 191 -15.98 -38.38 4.98
CA GLN A 191 -16.32 -39.79 5.13
C GLN A 191 -15.73 -40.38 6.42
N PHE A 192 -14.48 -40.09 6.75
CA PHE A 192 -13.85 -40.51 8.00
C PHE A 192 -14.60 -39.97 9.23
N ILE A 193 -14.97 -38.69 9.20
CA ILE A 193 -15.70 -38.04 10.30
C ILE A 193 -17.08 -38.65 10.49
N GLU A 194 -17.78 -38.99 9.41
CA GLU A 194 -19.10 -39.62 9.45
C GLU A 194 -19.06 -41.07 9.96
N GLU A 195 -18.00 -41.83 9.60
CA GLU A 195 -17.84 -43.23 9.95
C GLU A 195 -17.36 -43.44 11.40
N TYR A 196 -16.39 -42.60 11.85
CA TYR A 196 -15.75 -42.76 13.15
C TYR A 196 -16.19 -41.72 14.22
N GLY A 197 -17.08 -40.82 13.86
CA GLY A 197 -17.59 -39.76 14.72
C GLY A 197 -16.71 -38.50 14.71
N ALA A 198 -17.28 -37.38 15.14
CA ALA A 198 -16.56 -36.12 15.25
C ALA A 198 -15.43 -36.24 16.25
N VAL A 199 -14.20 -36.42 15.77
CA VAL A 199 -13.01 -36.35 16.60
C VAL A 199 -12.79 -34.88 16.93
N SER A 200 -13.00 -34.56 18.20
CA SER A 200 -12.59 -33.24 18.73
C SER A 200 -11.08 -33.11 18.49
N TYR A 201 -10.65 -32.07 17.77
CA TYR A 201 -9.26 -31.85 17.30
C TYR A 201 -8.26 -31.53 18.45
N THR A 202 -8.36 -32.23 19.56
CA THR A 202 -7.42 -32.10 20.66
C THR A 202 -6.84 -33.47 20.97
N HIS A 203 -5.64 -33.73 20.44
CA HIS A 203 -4.73 -34.82 20.81
C HIS A 203 -5.34 -36.25 20.79
N LEU A 204 -5.32 -36.90 19.63
CA LEU A 204 -5.23 -38.36 19.62
C LEU A 204 -3.76 -38.73 19.84
N THR A 205 -3.40 -38.95 21.08
CA THR A 205 -2.22 -39.72 21.45
C THR A 205 -2.57 -41.20 21.24
N LEU A 206 -1.95 -41.84 20.27
CA LEU A 206 -1.87 -43.29 20.16
C LEU A 206 -0.92 -43.84 21.20
#